data_57ae16fc895cbc72a8fb6e89c6aa4d2c
#
_entry.id   57ae16fc895cbc72a8fb6e89c6aa4d2c
#
_cell.length_a   1.000
_cell.length_b   1.000
_cell.length_c   1.000
_cell.angle_alpha   90.00
_cell.angle_beta   90.00
_cell.angle_gamma   90.00
#
_symmetry.space_group_name_H-M   'P 1'
#
loop_
_entity.id
_entity.type
_entity.pdbx_description
1 polymer ?
#
loop_
_entity_poly.entity_id
_entity_poly.type
_entity_poly.pdbx_seq_one_letter_code
_entity_poly.pdbx_strand_id
1 'polypeptide(L)'
;MLPAYTEVRANVAQYRPLLLEALNDFAAQPSALADEAKRRALSHVLLLLGMTGAEGAYEPLLKLACAPEFLANVKTDDWLYCELSRLFGLSAEAPALPGMMERAMDASLPAPVREQLVMAMVYRWLAEKESDQDFAATVKRLLSELPEEAVSPELAMSLIINAVAVNGDSCREQVEAFYRAHESKLKSQLPEKRMDVFFGLGRQRIKAMLRGNFLGAYTTPEHELKRMLDFTSESEGESATPKVLPPITRDRPKVGRNDPCPCGSGKKYKHCCGK
;
A
#
# COMPACT_ATOMS: atom_id res chain seq x y z
N MET A 1 15.15 22.33 -6.88
CA MET A 1 14.05 21.59 -6.26
C MET A 1 14.32 21.28 -4.78
N LEU A 2 15.34 20.51 -4.43
CA LEU A 2 15.59 20.09 -3.04
C LEU A 2 15.63 21.23 -2.00
N PRO A 3 16.28 22.39 -2.23
CA PRO A 3 16.26 23.50 -1.27
C PRO A 3 14.84 23.98 -0.94
N ALA A 4 13.94 24.03 -1.92
CA ALA A 4 12.55 24.44 -1.70
C ALA A 4 11.78 23.45 -0.82
N TYR A 5 12.00 22.15 -0.97
CA TYR A 5 11.38 21.12 -0.11
C TYR A 5 11.88 21.20 1.32
N THR A 6 13.18 21.45 1.50
CA THR A 6 13.77 21.64 2.82
C THR A 6 13.21 22.88 3.51
N GLU A 7 13.04 23.98 2.76
CA GLU A 7 12.45 25.23 3.23
C GLU A 7 11.00 25.03 3.68
N VAL A 8 10.16 24.39 2.86
CA VAL A 8 8.75 24.09 3.18
C VAL A 8 8.65 23.26 4.46
N ARG A 9 9.49 22.22 4.59
CA ARG A 9 9.51 21.35 5.77
C ARG A 9 9.96 22.11 7.03
N ALA A 10 10.88 23.04 6.90
CA ALA A 10 11.35 23.86 8.04
C ALA A 10 10.29 24.89 8.49
N ASN A 11 9.41 25.32 7.58
CA ASN A 11 8.44 26.40 7.80
C ASN A 11 7.00 25.95 7.54
N VAL A 12 6.59 24.80 8.10
CA VAL A 12 5.29 24.15 7.88
C VAL A 12 4.11 25.08 8.09
N ALA A 13 4.12 25.85 9.17
CA ALA A 13 3.02 26.76 9.51
C ALA A 13 2.77 27.84 8.44
N GLN A 14 3.82 28.26 7.74
CA GLN A 14 3.73 29.24 6.65
C GLN A 14 3.24 28.61 5.35
N TYR A 15 3.71 27.43 5.00
CA TYR A 15 3.49 26.85 3.68
C TYR A 15 2.26 25.93 3.61
N ARG A 16 1.85 25.27 4.69
CA ARG A 16 0.68 24.37 4.69
C ARG A 16 -0.59 25.05 4.18
N PRO A 17 -0.96 26.27 4.60
CA PRO A 17 -2.16 26.93 4.05
C PRO A 17 -2.11 27.11 2.54
N LEU A 18 -0.94 27.46 1.97
CA LEU A 18 -0.75 27.62 0.53
C LEU A 18 -0.85 26.30 -0.22
N LEU A 19 -0.34 25.22 0.36
CA LEU A 19 -0.46 23.87 -0.21
C LEU A 19 -1.91 23.37 -0.19
N LEU A 20 -2.65 23.66 0.87
CA LEU A 20 -4.07 23.34 0.97
C LEU A 20 -4.92 24.17 0.00
N GLU A 21 -4.62 25.45 -0.17
CA GLU A 21 -5.25 26.30 -1.18
C GLU A 21 -5.03 25.69 -2.57
N ALA A 22 -3.79 25.37 -2.93
CA ALA A 22 -3.48 24.73 -4.21
C ALA A 22 -4.21 23.39 -4.40
N LEU A 23 -4.30 22.54 -3.36
CA LEU A 23 -5.06 21.30 -3.41
C LEU A 23 -6.57 21.55 -3.61
N ASN A 24 -7.13 22.54 -2.93
CA ASN A 24 -8.54 22.93 -3.08
C ASN A 24 -8.83 23.45 -4.50
N ASP A 25 -7.90 24.18 -5.11
CA ASP A 25 -8.02 24.65 -6.49
C ASP A 25 -8.07 23.47 -7.48
N PHE A 26 -7.22 22.44 -7.29
CA PHE A 26 -7.31 21.21 -8.07
C PHE A 26 -8.63 20.47 -7.84
N ALA A 27 -9.12 20.40 -6.60
CA ALA A 27 -10.39 19.76 -6.28
C ALA A 27 -11.60 20.56 -6.78
N ALA A 28 -11.46 21.87 -7.01
CA ALA A 28 -12.49 22.72 -7.61
C ALA A 28 -12.48 22.68 -9.13
N GLN A 29 -11.30 22.46 -9.73
CA GLN A 29 -11.09 22.46 -11.20
C GLN A 29 -10.32 21.19 -11.64
N PRO A 30 -10.88 19.98 -11.45
CA PRO A 30 -10.18 18.73 -11.76
C PRO A 30 -9.89 18.56 -13.26
N SER A 31 -10.61 19.27 -14.14
CA SER A 31 -10.34 19.32 -15.60
C SER A 31 -8.94 19.86 -15.94
N ALA A 32 -8.31 20.64 -15.05
CA ALA A 32 -6.93 21.08 -15.21
C ALA A 32 -5.92 19.91 -15.28
N LEU A 33 -6.30 18.73 -14.79
CA LEU A 33 -5.46 17.53 -14.82
C LEU A 33 -5.34 16.87 -16.21
N ALA A 34 -6.06 17.35 -17.21
CA ALA A 34 -5.77 17.02 -18.61
C ALA A 34 -4.38 17.51 -19.03
N ASP A 35 -3.87 18.58 -18.41
CA ASP A 35 -2.53 19.14 -18.64
C ASP A 35 -1.49 18.37 -17.79
N GLU A 36 -0.44 17.86 -18.44
CA GLU A 36 0.64 17.13 -17.78
C GLU A 36 1.43 18.01 -16.78
N ALA A 37 1.66 19.29 -17.12
CA ALA A 37 2.35 20.20 -16.20
C ALA A 37 1.53 20.43 -14.92
N LYS A 38 0.20 20.44 -15.00
CA LYS A 38 -0.70 20.53 -13.85
C LYS A 38 -0.69 19.25 -13.01
N ARG A 39 -0.69 18.06 -13.63
CA ARG A 39 -0.50 16.80 -12.91
C ARG A 39 0.83 16.77 -12.17
N ARG A 40 1.90 17.20 -12.81
CA ARG A 40 3.23 17.32 -12.21
C ARG A 40 3.24 18.31 -11.03
N ALA A 41 2.57 19.44 -11.17
CA ALA A 41 2.41 20.40 -10.07
C ALA A 41 1.64 19.79 -8.89
N LEU A 42 0.55 19.05 -9.15
CA LEU A 42 -0.19 18.33 -8.12
C LEU A 42 0.70 17.31 -7.40
N SER A 43 1.57 16.58 -8.11
CA SER A 43 2.52 15.63 -7.48
C SER A 43 3.40 16.32 -6.44
N HIS A 44 3.91 17.52 -6.75
CA HIS A 44 4.69 18.30 -5.79
C HIS A 44 3.86 18.79 -4.60
N VAL A 45 2.62 19.23 -4.84
CA VAL A 45 1.71 19.65 -3.76
C VAL A 45 1.43 18.48 -2.81
N LEU A 46 1.10 17.29 -3.35
CA LEU A 46 0.81 16.11 -2.53
C LEU A 46 2.03 15.65 -1.73
N LEU A 47 3.21 15.62 -2.36
CA LEU A 47 4.44 15.26 -1.67
C LEU A 47 4.76 16.22 -0.52
N LEU A 48 4.63 17.52 -0.74
CA LEU A 48 4.87 18.52 0.28
C LEU A 48 3.82 18.48 1.40
N LEU A 49 2.54 18.25 1.09
CA LEU A 49 1.50 18.02 2.09
C LEU A 49 1.82 16.82 2.96
N GLY A 50 2.21 15.70 2.37
CA GLY A 50 2.60 14.51 3.11
C GLY A 50 3.77 14.77 4.05
N MET A 51 4.80 15.47 3.57
CA MET A 51 5.98 15.83 4.38
C MET A 51 5.67 16.81 5.51
N THR A 52 4.57 17.55 5.43
CA THR A 52 4.10 18.50 6.45
C THR A 52 2.99 17.93 7.35
N GLY A 53 2.69 16.63 7.25
CA GLY A 53 1.70 15.93 8.07
C GLY A 53 0.29 15.89 7.49
N ALA A 54 0.07 16.46 6.28
CA ALA A 54 -1.18 16.44 5.52
C ALA A 54 -2.44 16.87 6.30
N GLU A 55 -2.29 17.68 7.38
CA GLU A 55 -3.40 18.22 8.16
C GLU A 55 -4.28 19.10 7.27
N GLY A 56 -5.60 18.90 7.31
CA GLY A 56 -6.59 19.60 6.47
C GLY A 56 -6.72 19.02 5.04
N ALA A 57 -5.92 18.02 4.66
CA ALA A 57 -5.89 17.52 3.29
C ALA A 57 -6.91 16.42 2.98
N TYR A 58 -7.44 15.70 3.99
CA TYR A 58 -8.20 14.47 3.77
C TYR A 58 -9.46 14.68 2.90
N GLU A 59 -10.34 15.61 3.26
CA GLU A 59 -11.58 15.85 2.50
C GLU A 59 -11.33 16.46 1.10
N PRO A 60 -10.43 17.46 0.91
CA PRO A 60 -10.07 17.92 -0.42
C PRO A 60 -9.48 16.81 -1.31
N LEU A 61 -8.65 15.93 -0.75
CA LEU A 61 -8.10 14.77 -1.47
C LEU A 61 -9.19 13.80 -1.90
N LEU A 62 -10.12 13.48 -0.99
CA LEU A 62 -11.24 12.58 -1.28
C LEU A 62 -12.12 13.15 -2.39
N LYS A 63 -12.44 14.45 -2.31
CA LYS A 63 -13.20 15.15 -3.35
C LYS A 63 -12.50 15.09 -4.69
N LEU A 64 -11.19 15.37 -4.72
CA LEU A 64 -10.38 15.31 -5.95
C LEU A 64 -10.32 13.90 -6.52
N ALA A 65 -10.05 12.90 -5.69
CA ALA A 65 -9.95 11.50 -6.11
C ALA A 65 -11.25 10.94 -6.68
N CYS A 66 -12.40 11.45 -6.24
CA CYS A 66 -13.72 11.06 -6.75
C CYS A 66 -14.10 11.79 -8.06
N ALA A 67 -13.35 12.79 -8.47
CA ALA A 67 -13.66 13.53 -9.69
C ALA A 67 -13.43 12.67 -10.94
N PRO A 68 -14.41 12.59 -11.87
CA PRO A 68 -14.25 11.80 -13.11
C PRO A 68 -13.01 12.20 -13.92
N GLU A 69 -12.67 13.45 -13.93
CA GLU A 69 -11.49 13.99 -14.63
C GLU A 69 -10.18 13.52 -14.00
N PHE A 70 -10.13 13.38 -12.67
CA PHE A 70 -8.99 12.79 -11.98
C PHE A 70 -8.83 11.32 -12.40
N LEU A 71 -9.90 10.54 -12.31
CA LEU A 71 -9.90 9.11 -12.67
C LEU A 71 -9.60 8.86 -14.15
N ALA A 72 -9.96 9.81 -15.03
CA ALA A 72 -9.68 9.72 -16.46
C ALA A 72 -8.21 10.06 -16.81
N ASN A 73 -7.55 10.91 -16.03
CA ASN A 73 -6.22 11.44 -16.35
C ASN A 73 -5.09 10.89 -15.46
N VAL A 74 -5.42 10.28 -14.32
CA VAL A 74 -4.46 9.66 -13.39
C VAL A 74 -4.62 8.15 -13.42
N LYS A 75 -3.64 7.45 -13.95
CA LYS A 75 -3.66 5.99 -14.07
C LYS A 75 -3.29 5.31 -12.75
N THR A 76 -3.67 4.06 -12.59
CA THR A 76 -3.39 3.25 -11.39
C THR A 76 -1.91 2.98 -11.17
N ASP A 77 -1.09 3.07 -12.21
CA ASP A 77 0.37 2.97 -12.19
C ASP A 77 1.07 4.34 -12.08
N ASP A 78 0.30 5.44 -11.94
CA ASP A 78 0.84 6.78 -11.72
C ASP A 78 1.26 6.96 -10.24
N TRP A 79 2.34 7.69 -10.03
CA TRP A 79 2.80 8.07 -8.69
C TRP A 79 1.71 8.80 -7.89
N LEU A 80 0.95 9.67 -8.54
CA LEU A 80 -0.18 10.39 -7.94
C LEU A 80 -1.20 9.43 -7.32
N TYR A 81 -1.55 8.37 -8.05
CA TYR A 81 -2.51 7.38 -7.59
C TYR A 81 -1.98 6.61 -6.36
N CYS A 82 -0.72 6.18 -6.41
CA CYS A 82 -0.08 5.47 -5.30
C CYS A 82 0.08 6.35 -4.05
N GLU A 83 0.34 7.65 -4.24
CA GLU A 83 0.53 8.60 -3.13
C GLU A 83 -0.78 8.93 -2.40
N LEU A 84 -1.94 8.82 -3.07
CA LEU A 84 -3.24 9.02 -2.44
C LEU A 84 -3.46 8.09 -1.25
N SER A 85 -3.18 6.80 -1.37
CA SER A 85 -3.33 5.83 -0.27
C SER A 85 -2.50 6.24 0.93
N ARG A 86 -1.28 6.69 0.69
CA ARG A 86 -0.36 7.12 1.73
C ARG A 86 -0.87 8.38 2.45
N LEU A 87 -1.33 9.36 1.70
CA LEU A 87 -1.91 10.60 2.24
C LEU A 87 -3.19 10.32 3.01
N PHE A 88 -4.11 9.51 2.48
CA PHE A 88 -5.32 9.11 3.19
C PHE A 88 -5.01 8.40 4.50
N GLY A 89 -3.99 7.51 4.53
CA GLY A 89 -3.61 6.77 5.73
C GLY A 89 -2.86 7.60 6.76
N LEU A 90 -2.06 8.57 6.33
CA LEU A 90 -1.14 9.29 7.21
C LEU A 90 -1.64 10.69 7.61
N SER A 91 -2.69 11.22 6.96
CA SER A 91 -3.23 12.53 7.34
C SER A 91 -3.74 12.52 8.80
N ALA A 92 -3.66 13.67 9.45
CA ALA A 92 -4.03 13.80 10.86
C ALA A 92 -5.52 13.58 11.09
N GLU A 93 -6.38 13.99 10.13
CA GLU A 93 -7.85 13.86 10.22
C GLU A 93 -8.36 12.56 9.58
N ALA A 94 -7.47 11.69 9.10
CA ALA A 94 -7.89 10.42 8.55
C ALA A 94 -8.71 9.63 9.57
N PRO A 95 -9.90 9.11 9.20
CA PRO A 95 -10.68 8.28 10.10
C PRO A 95 -9.85 7.09 10.61
N ALA A 96 -10.16 6.60 11.81
CA ALA A 96 -9.65 5.31 12.28
C ALA A 96 -10.16 4.17 11.37
N LEU A 97 -9.58 2.97 11.50
CA LEU A 97 -9.90 1.82 10.63
C LEU A 97 -11.40 1.57 10.42
N PRO A 98 -12.29 1.65 11.44
CA PRO A 98 -13.73 1.44 11.23
C PRO A 98 -14.34 2.45 10.26
N GLY A 99 -14.01 3.74 10.41
CA GLY A 99 -14.52 4.79 9.53
C GLY A 99 -13.93 4.73 8.11
N MET A 100 -12.65 4.34 7.96
CA MET A 100 -12.07 4.09 6.64
C MET A 100 -12.73 2.90 5.97
N MET A 101 -13.01 1.83 6.72
CA MET A 101 -13.68 0.64 6.22
C MET A 101 -15.10 0.96 5.76
N GLU A 102 -15.86 1.73 6.53
CA GLU A 102 -17.19 2.18 6.15
C GLU A 102 -17.16 2.91 4.80
N ARG A 103 -16.21 3.84 4.61
CA ARG A 103 -16.03 4.55 3.33
C ARG A 103 -15.59 3.60 2.21
N ALA A 104 -14.71 2.64 2.46
CA ALA A 104 -14.29 1.67 1.46
C ALA A 104 -15.42 0.73 1.00
N MET A 105 -16.41 0.52 1.86
CA MET A 105 -17.63 -0.26 1.56
C MET A 105 -18.72 0.56 0.88
N ASP A 106 -18.62 1.88 0.88
CA ASP A 106 -19.63 2.78 0.29
C ASP A 106 -19.63 2.66 -1.25
N ALA A 107 -20.67 2.03 -1.79
CA ALA A 107 -20.84 1.84 -3.23
C ALA A 107 -21.06 3.15 -4.01
N SER A 108 -21.34 4.27 -3.34
CA SER A 108 -21.43 5.59 -3.97
C SER A 108 -20.06 6.14 -4.38
N LEU A 109 -18.97 5.66 -3.74
CA LEU A 109 -17.61 6.02 -4.11
C LEU A 109 -17.12 5.19 -5.29
N PRO A 110 -16.34 5.76 -6.22
CA PRO A 110 -15.71 5.03 -7.31
C PRO A 110 -14.84 3.86 -6.80
N ALA A 111 -14.88 2.72 -7.49
CA ALA A 111 -14.10 1.53 -7.10
C ALA A 111 -12.59 1.83 -6.90
N PRO A 112 -11.91 2.61 -7.78
CA PRO A 112 -10.52 2.98 -7.55
C PRO A 112 -10.28 3.75 -6.24
N VAL A 113 -11.21 4.61 -5.84
CA VAL A 113 -11.10 5.36 -4.57
C VAL A 113 -11.27 4.43 -3.38
N ARG A 114 -12.22 3.50 -3.43
CA ARG A 114 -12.41 2.48 -2.39
C ARG A 114 -11.16 1.62 -2.20
N GLU A 115 -10.50 1.26 -3.30
CA GLU A 115 -9.20 0.58 -3.28
C GLU A 115 -8.13 1.40 -2.55
N GLN A 116 -8.02 2.71 -2.86
CA GLN A 116 -7.07 3.59 -2.19
C GLN A 116 -7.33 3.70 -0.68
N LEU A 117 -8.58 3.69 -0.26
CA LEU A 117 -8.94 3.70 1.17
C LEU A 117 -8.55 2.38 1.87
N VAL A 118 -8.70 1.23 1.21
CA VAL A 118 -8.21 -0.05 1.74
C VAL A 118 -6.69 -0.02 1.88
N MET A 119 -5.98 0.46 0.86
CA MET A 119 -4.52 0.61 0.92
C MET A 119 -4.09 1.63 2.00
N ALA A 120 -4.86 2.68 2.23
CA ALA A 120 -4.61 3.65 3.30
C ALA A 120 -4.62 3.00 4.70
N MET A 121 -5.48 2.01 4.94
CA MET A 121 -5.49 1.25 6.20
C MET A 121 -4.18 0.49 6.42
N VAL A 122 -3.57 -0.02 5.34
CA VAL A 122 -2.23 -0.66 5.40
C VAL A 122 -1.17 0.35 5.83
N TYR A 123 -1.19 1.55 5.24
CA TYR A 123 -0.24 2.61 5.63
C TYR A 123 -0.38 3.02 7.09
N ARG A 124 -1.62 3.14 7.60
CA ARG A 124 -1.85 3.42 9.03
C ARG A 124 -1.24 2.35 9.93
N TRP A 125 -1.48 1.09 9.60
CA TRP A 125 -0.93 -0.02 10.36
C TRP A 125 0.60 -0.07 10.30
N LEU A 126 1.21 0.09 9.11
CA LEU A 126 2.67 0.10 8.97
C LEU A 126 3.33 1.29 9.65
N ALA A 127 2.64 2.44 9.75
CA ALA A 127 3.06 3.63 10.49
C ALA A 127 2.76 3.55 12.01
N GLU A 128 2.32 2.39 12.49
CA GLU A 128 2.03 2.13 13.92
C GLU A 128 0.94 3.04 14.52
N LYS A 129 0.07 3.60 13.65
CA LYS A 129 -1.13 4.35 14.08
C LYS A 129 -2.26 3.43 14.52
N GLU A 130 -2.20 2.14 14.16
CA GLU A 130 -3.19 1.11 14.47
C GLU A 130 -2.50 -0.14 15.03
N SER A 131 -3.17 -0.84 15.95
CA SER A 131 -2.63 -2.06 16.52
C SER A 131 -2.67 -3.24 15.55
N ASP A 132 -1.80 -4.24 15.74
CA ASP A 132 -1.86 -5.49 14.98
C ASP A 132 -3.23 -6.18 15.14
N GLN A 133 -3.87 -6.07 16.31
CA GLN A 133 -5.17 -6.69 16.59
C GLN A 133 -6.30 -6.02 15.81
N ASP A 134 -6.38 -4.68 15.82
CA ASP A 134 -7.43 -3.93 15.12
C ASP A 134 -7.28 -4.08 13.61
N PHE A 135 -6.04 -4.03 13.11
CA PHE A 135 -5.78 -4.25 11.69
C PHE A 135 -6.09 -5.70 11.28
N ALA A 136 -5.76 -6.70 12.12
CA ALA A 136 -6.10 -8.09 11.86
C ALA A 136 -7.61 -8.31 11.74
N ALA A 137 -8.40 -7.70 12.64
CA ALA A 137 -9.86 -7.76 12.59
C ALA A 137 -10.39 -7.08 11.30
N THR A 138 -9.84 -5.90 10.95
CA THR A 138 -10.22 -5.16 9.75
C THR A 138 -9.95 -5.97 8.48
N VAL A 139 -8.76 -6.57 8.36
CA VAL A 139 -8.41 -7.38 7.18
C VAL A 139 -9.32 -8.60 7.04
N LYS A 140 -9.66 -9.27 8.16
CA LYS A 140 -10.61 -10.40 8.13
C LYS A 140 -11.97 -9.98 7.61
N ARG A 141 -12.47 -8.82 8.01
CA ARG A 141 -13.72 -8.27 7.51
C ARG A 141 -13.63 -7.92 6.02
N LEU A 142 -12.55 -7.28 5.57
CA LEU A 142 -12.34 -6.96 4.16
C LEU A 142 -12.34 -8.20 3.28
N LEU A 143 -11.72 -9.31 3.71
CA LEU A 143 -11.74 -10.58 2.98
C LEU A 143 -13.14 -11.18 2.81
N SER A 144 -14.09 -10.87 3.69
CA SER A 144 -15.44 -11.44 3.67
C SER A 144 -16.52 -10.48 3.22
N GLU A 145 -16.33 -9.19 3.36
CA GLU A 145 -17.39 -8.19 3.18
C GLU A 145 -17.12 -7.23 2.00
N LEU A 146 -15.87 -7.14 1.48
CA LEU A 146 -15.55 -6.21 0.41
C LEU A 146 -16.31 -6.60 -0.88
N PRO A 147 -17.07 -5.67 -1.50
CA PRO A 147 -17.80 -5.95 -2.72
C PRO A 147 -16.89 -6.39 -3.87
N GLU A 148 -17.32 -7.38 -4.66
CA GLU A 148 -16.49 -7.96 -5.73
C GLU A 148 -16.04 -6.93 -6.76
N GLU A 149 -16.88 -5.94 -7.07
CA GLU A 149 -16.56 -4.86 -8.01
C GLU A 149 -15.49 -3.91 -7.49
N ALA A 150 -15.25 -3.87 -6.17
CA ALA A 150 -14.17 -3.08 -5.56
C ALA A 150 -12.84 -3.82 -5.51
N VAL A 151 -12.80 -5.11 -5.90
CA VAL A 151 -11.60 -5.94 -5.80
C VAL A 151 -10.88 -5.99 -7.14
N SER A 152 -9.83 -5.17 -7.30
CA SER A 152 -8.87 -5.31 -8.40
C SER A 152 -7.90 -6.49 -8.15
N PRO A 153 -7.18 -7.00 -9.16
CA PRO A 153 -6.13 -8.00 -8.96
C PRO A 153 -5.07 -7.55 -7.95
N GLU A 154 -4.67 -6.28 -7.99
CA GLU A 154 -3.67 -5.67 -7.13
C GLU A 154 -4.15 -5.61 -5.68
N LEU A 155 -5.41 -5.18 -5.48
CA LEU A 155 -6.03 -5.15 -4.17
C LEU A 155 -6.19 -6.56 -3.59
N ALA A 156 -6.64 -7.53 -4.40
CA ALA A 156 -6.79 -8.91 -3.96
C ALA A 156 -5.45 -9.50 -3.47
N MET A 157 -4.37 -9.27 -4.24
CA MET A 157 -3.02 -9.65 -3.85
C MET A 157 -2.59 -8.99 -2.55
N SER A 158 -2.80 -7.68 -2.44
CA SER A 158 -2.47 -6.90 -1.25
C SER A 158 -3.20 -7.42 -0.01
N LEU A 159 -4.51 -7.69 -0.12
CA LEU A 159 -5.30 -8.23 0.99
C LEU A 159 -4.78 -9.59 1.46
N ILE A 160 -4.44 -10.50 0.55
CA ILE A 160 -3.85 -11.80 0.89
C ILE A 160 -2.53 -11.62 1.64
N ILE A 161 -1.62 -10.80 1.11
CA ILE A 161 -0.32 -10.55 1.74
C ILE A 161 -0.49 -9.94 3.13
N ASN A 162 -1.36 -8.95 3.27
CA ASN A 162 -1.62 -8.28 4.56
C ASN A 162 -2.31 -9.21 5.56
N ALA A 163 -3.22 -10.07 5.11
CA ALA A 163 -3.85 -11.07 5.97
C ALA A 163 -2.80 -12.01 6.59
N VAL A 164 -1.90 -12.54 5.77
CA VAL A 164 -0.82 -13.40 6.25
C VAL A 164 0.17 -12.63 7.12
N ALA A 165 0.48 -11.38 6.78
CA ALA A 165 1.40 -10.52 7.54
C ALA A 165 0.93 -10.28 8.98
N VAL A 166 -0.38 -10.13 9.19
CA VAL A 166 -0.93 -9.78 10.51
C VAL A 166 -1.51 -10.97 11.25
N ASN A 167 -2.09 -11.97 10.55
CA ASN A 167 -2.74 -13.13 11.15
C ASN A 167 -1.91 -14.44 11.09
N GLY A 168 -0.95 -14.56 10.15
CA GLY A 168 -0.22 -15.80 9.92
C GLY A 168 -1.15 -16.93 9.47
N ASP A 169 -0.89 -18.15 9.93
CA ASP A 169 -1.70 -19.34 9.58
C ASP A 169 -3.15 -19.29 10.09
N SER A 170 -3.46 -18.43 11.06
CA SER A 170 -4.82 -18.34 11.63
C SER A 170 -5.87 -17.79 10.65
N CYS A 171 -5.46 -17.22 9.52
CA CYS A 171 -6.36 -16.74 8.46
C CYS A 171 -6.34 -17.63 7.20
N ARG A 172 -5.65 -18.78 7.23
CA ARG A 172 -5.45 -19.61 6.03
C ARG A 172 -6.75 -19.96 5.34
N GLU A 173 -7.73 -20.48 6.05
CA GLU A 173 -9.03 -20.86 5.49
C GLU A 173 -9.75 -19.68 4.82
N GLN A 174 -9.72 -18.51 5.44
CA GLN A 174 -10.33 -17.30 4.91
C GLN A 174 -9.60 -16.79 3.65
N VAL A 175 -8.28 -16.83 3.66
CA VAL A 175 -7.45 -16.45 2.50
C VAL A 175 -7.67 -17.40 1.33
N GLU A 176 -7.76 -18.70 1.58
CA GLU A 176 -8.03 -19.69 0.54
C GLU A 176 -9.45 -19.55 -0.03
N ALA A 177 -10.44 -19.25 0.81
CA ALA A 177 -11.80 -18.95 0.37
C ALA A 177 -11.84 -17.68 -0.51
N PHE A 178 -11.19 -16.62 -0.06
CA PHE A 178 -11.06 -15.36 -0.82
C PHE A 178 -10.34 -15.58 -2.15
N TYR A 179 -9.24 -16.33 -2.15
CA TYR A 179 -8.50 -16.67 -3.37
C TYR A 179 -9.39 -17.40 -4.38
N ARG A 180 -10.14 -18.43 -3.95
CA ARG A 180 -11.05 -19.19 -4.81
C ARG A 180 -12.15 -18.31 -5.41
N ALA A 181 -12.69 -17.39 -4.63
CA ALA A 181 -13.69 -16.43 -5.11
C ALA A 181 -13.14 -15.47 -6.18
N HIS A 182 -11.84 -15.15 -6.13
CA HIS A 182 -11.17 -14.19 -7.02
C HIS A 182 -10.10 -14.83 -7.92
N GLU A 183 -10.14 -16.15 -8.13
CA GLU A 183 -9.11 -16.89 -8.87
C GLU A 183 -8.88 -16.32 -10.28
N SER A 184 -9.95 -15.94 -10.98
CA SER A 184 -9.85 -15.36 -12.32
C SER A 184 -9.00 -14.09 -12.37
N LYS A 185 -9.03 -13.29 -11.31
CA LYS A 185 -8.26 -12.04 -11.15
C LYS A 185 -6.82 -12.30 -10.69
N LEU A 186 -6.61 -13.33 -9.89
CA LEU A 186 -5.35 -13.61 -9.21
C LEU A 186 -4.42 -14.59 -9.95
N LYS A 187 -4.97 -15.47 -10.77
CA LYS A 187 -4.27 -16.63 -11.35
C LYS A 187 -2.97 -16.28 -12.08
N SER A 188 -2.91 -15.14 -12.76
CA SER A 188 -1.72 -14.71 -13.49
C SER A 188 -0.61 -14.19 -12.56
N GLN A 189 -0.97 -13.52 -11.47
CA GLN A 189 -0.04 -12.87 -10.55
C GLN A 189 0.31 -13.78 -9.37
N LEU A 190 -0.67 -14.53 -8.85
CA LEU A 190 -0.52 -15.43 -7.71
C LEU A 190 -1.07 -16.83 -8.07
N PRO A 191 -0.29 -17.72 -8.70
CA PRO A 191 -0.69 -19.11 -8.82
C PRO A 191 -0.90 -19.74 -7.42
N GLU A 192 -1.93 -20.58 -7.29
CA GLU A 192 -2.32 -21.20 -6.00
C GLU A 192 -1.13 -21.81 -5.22
N LYS A 193 -0.21 -22.45 -5.93
CA LYS A 193 1.05 -23.01 -5.36
C LYS A 193 1.93 -21.98 -4.66
N ARG A 194 1.76 -20.69 -4.92
CA ARG A 194 2.54 -19.63 -4.25
C ARG A 194 1.93 -19.19 -2.92
N MET A 195 0.67 -19.47 -2.64
CA MET A 195 0.07 -19.15 -1.34
C MET A 195 0.80 -19.83 -0.19
N ASP A 196 1.16 -21.10 -0.34
CA ASP A 196 1.94 -21.82 0.67
C ASP A 196 3.30 -21.18 0.94
N VAL A 197 3.88 -20.52 -0.06
CA VAL A 197 5.12 -19.76 0.12
C VAL A 197 4.92 -18.57 1.03
N PHE A 198 3.83 -17.81 0.87
CA PHE A 198 3.54 -16.67 1.77
C PHE A 198 3.33 -17.13 3.20
N PHE A 199 2.54 -18.16 3.43
CA PHE A 199 2.37 -18.74 4.76
C PHE A 199 3.70 -19.24 5.34
N GLY A 200 4.55 -19.86 4.54
CA GLY A 200 5.88 -20.33 4.93
C GLY A 200 6.90 -19.24 5.27
N LEU A 201 6.71 -18.00 4.79
CA LEU A 201 7.58 -16.87 5.14
C LEU A 201 7.40 -16.41 6.59
N GLY A 202 6.20 -16.55 7.13
CA GLY A 202 5.84 -16.11 8.48
C GLY A 202 5.61 -14.61 8.61
N ARG A 203 4.83 -14.23 9.62
CA ARG A 203 4.35 -12.85 9.85
C ARG A 203 5.44 -11.79 9.85
N GLN A 204 6.50 -12.02 10.63
CA GLN A 204 7.56 -11.00 10.80
C GLN A 204 8.30 -10.69 9.49
N ARG A 205 8.57 -11.71 8.68
CA ARG A 205 9.27 -11.54 7.42
C ARG A 205 8.40 -10.80 6.42
N ILE A 206 7.12 -11.14 6.32
CA ILE A 206 6.19 -10.43 5.42
C ILE A 206 6.02 -8.98 5.88
N LYS A 207 5.83 -8.72 7.18
CA LYS A 207 5.73 -7.35 7.72
C LYS A 207 7.00 -6.52 7.41
N ALA A 208 8.19 -7.11 7.53
CA ALA A 208 9.44 -6.46 7.17
C ALA A 208 9.53 -6.15 5.65
N MET A 209 9.07 -7.08 4.80
CA MET A 209 9.01 -6.86 3.35
C MET A 209 8.03 -5.75 2.98
N LEU A 210 6.86 -5.72 3.61
CA LEU A 210 5.87 -4.64 3.42
C LEU A 210 6.45 -3.28 3.82
N ARG A 211 7.15 -3.20 4.97
CA ARG A 211 7.82 -1.97 5.40
C ARG A 211 8.93 -1.52 4.43
N GLY A 212 9.61 -2.46 3.78
CA GLY A 212 10.65 -2.15 2.79
C GLY A 212 10.09 -1.70 1.43
N ASN A 213 8.95 -2.24 1.02
CA ASN A 213 8.32 -1.95 -0.26
C ASN A 213 7.27 -0.83 -0.16
N PHE A 214 6.51 -0.80 0.93
CA PHE A 214 5.59 0.28 1.25
C PHE A 214 6.33 1.31 2.08
N LEU A 215 6.41 2.49 1.55
CA LEU A 215 6.99 3.62 2.23
C LEU A 215 6.12 3.95 3.44
N GLY A 216 6.66 3.74 4.60
CA GLY A 216 6.06 4.15 5.87
C GLY A 216 5.84 5.67 5.94
N ALA A 217 6.00 6.27 7.11
CA ALA A 217 5.94 7.72 7.28
C ALA A 217 6.92 8.44 6.33
N TYR A 218 6.58 9.69 6.00
CA TYR A 218 7.44 10.54 5.20
C TYR A 218 8.79 10.75 5.90
N THR A 219 9.86 10.65 5.13
CA THR A 219 11.24 10.69 5.62
C THR A 219 11.93 12.04 5.33
N THR A 220 13.10 12.02 4.70
CA THR A 220 13.80 13.26 4.34
C THR A 220 13.36 13.79 2.98
N PRO A 221 13.46 15.12 2.73
CA PRO A 221 13.15 15.69 1.43
C PRO A 221 13.89 15.03 0.27
N GLU A 222 15.17 14.69 0.46
CA GLU A 222 16.00 14.02 -0.54
C GLU A 222 15.43 12.67 -0.92
N HIS A 223 15.08 11.86 0.07
CA HIS A 223 14.58 10.54 -0.13
C HIS A 223 13.21 10.55 -0.84
N GLU A 224 12.29 11.40 -0.37
CA GLU A 224 10.94 11.48 -0.92
C GLU A 224 10.96 12.03 -2.36
N LEU A 225 11.77 13.06 -2.63
CA LEU A 225 11.91 13.62 -3.98
C LEU A 225 12.55 12.59 -4.93
N LYS A 226 13.60 11.89 -4.48
CA LYS A 226 14.22 10.81 -5.26
C LYS A 226 13.21 9.74 -5.59
N ARG A 227 12.42 9.29 -4.62
CA ARG A 227 11.39 8.28 -4.82
C ARG A 227 10.35 8.69 -5.89
N MET A 228 9.88 9.94 -5.84
CA MET A 228 8.95 10.45 -6.84
C MET A 228 9.58 10.47 -8.23
N LEU A 229 10.84 10.90 -8.35
CA LEU A 229 11.56 10.97 -9.62
C LEU A 229 11.88 9.58 -10.19
N ASP A 230 12.32 8.64 -9.34
CA ASP A 230 12.59 7.26 -9.76
C ASP A 230 11.31 6.60 -10.28
N PHE A 231 10.17 6.80 -9.59
CA PHE A 231 8.88 6.27 -10.02
C PHE A 231 8.45 6.83 -11.38
N THR A 232 8.59 8.13 -11.59
CA THR A 232 8.20 8.77 -12.87
C THR A 232 9.12 8.39 -14.03
N SER A 233 10.40 8.09 -13.77
CA SER A 233 11.36 7.65 -14.79
C SER A 233 11.16 6.18 -15.21
N GLU A 234 10.72 5.31 -14.28
CA GLU A 234 10.42 3.92 -14.57
C GLU A 234 9.13 3.75 -15.42
N SER A 235 8.16 4.67 -15.29
CA SER A 235 6.90 4.65 -16.05
C SER A 235 7.06 5.01 -17.53
N GLU A 236 8.13 5.67 -17.91
CA GLU A 236 8.44 5.96 -19.32
C GLU A 236 9.07 4.77 -20.09
N GLY A 237 9.49 3.73 -19.39
CA GLY A 237 10.24 2.59 -19.96
C GLY A 237 9.54 1.23 -20.00
N GLU A 238 8.72 0.88 -19.04
CA GLU A 238 7.95 -0.37 -18.98
C GLU A 238 6.83 -0.25 -17.94
N SER A 239 5.65 -0.83 -18.25
CA SER A 239 4.55 -0.99 -17.29
C SER A 239 5.09 -1.50 -15.95
N ALA A 240 5.04 -0.66 -14.93
CA ALA A 240 5.45 -1.02 -13.56
C ALA A 240 4.42 -2.00 -12.97
N THR A 241 4.44 -3.24 -13.45
CA THR A 241 3.93 -4.33 -12.62
C THR A 241 4.71 -4.27 -11.30
N PRO A 242 4.02 -4.28 -10.14
CA PRO A 242 4.72 -4.34 -8.87
C PRO A 242 5.77 -5.45 -8.98
N LYS A 243 7.06 -5.09 -8.82
CA LYS A 243 8.15 -6.07 -8.93
C LYS A 243 7.77 -7.23 -8.04
N VAL A 244 7.32 -8.30 -8.68
CA VAL A 244 7.07 -9.59 -8.04
C VAL A 244 8.21 -9.80 -7.08
N LEU A 245 7.87 -10.00 -5.80
CA LEU A 245 8.82 -10.27 -4.72
C LEU A 245 10.08 -10.93 -5.25
N PRO A 246 11.28 -10.41 -4.95
CA PRO A 246 12.52 -10.96 -5.48
C PRO A 246 12.54 -12.49 -5.28
N PRO A 247 13.14 -13.25 -6.19
CA PRO A 247 13.18 -14.70 -6.05
C PRO A 247 13.66 -15.04 -4.64
N ILE A 248 12.89 -15.90 -3.94
CA ILE A 248 13.14 -16.26 -2.55
C ILE A 248 14.48 -16.97 -2.51
N THR A 249 15.54 -16.22 -2.27
CA THR A 249 16.84 -16.80 -1.94
C THR A 249 16.74 -17.35 -0.52
N ARG A 250 16.96 -18.63 -0.36
CA ARG A 250 17.02 -19.26 0.96
C ARG A 250 18.27 -18.75 1.67
N ASP A 251 18.13 -18.00 2.75
CA ASP A 251 19.25 -17.53 3.59
C ASP A 251 19.95 -18.67 4.34
N ARG A 252 19.45 -19.90 4.21
CA ARG A 252 20.07 -21.10 4.81
C ARG A 252 20.36 -22.13 3.71
N PRO A 253 21.55 -22.71 3.70
CA PRO A 253 21.86 -23.83 2.81
C PRO A 253 20.84 -24.95 3.01
N LYS A 254 20.48 -25.61 1.89
CA LYS A 254 19.54 -26.73 1.90
C LYS A 254 20.11 -27.84 2.78
N VAL A 255 19.51 -28.07 3.93
CA VAL A 255 19.92 -29.16 4.82
C VAL A 255 19.51 -30.49 4.15
N GLY A 256 20.45 -31.33 3.84
CA GLY A 256 20.20 -32.65 3.29
C GLY A 256 19.53 -33.57 4.31
N ARG A 257 18.73 -34.54 3.86
CA ARG A 257 18.03 -35.49 4.75
C ARG A 257 18.97 -36.19 5.75
N ASN A 258 20.21 -36.37 5.39
CA ASN A 258 21.21 -37.07 6.18
C ASN A 258 22.16 -36.15 6.96
N ASP A 259 22.08 -34.83 6.76
CA ASP A 259 22.92 -33.86 7.46
C ASP A 259 22.55 -33.74 8.94
N PRO A 260 23.48 -33.29 9.79
CA PRO A 260 23.18 -32.98 11.20
C PRO A 260 22.03 -31.97 11.30
N CYS A 261 21.08 -32.21 12.21
CA CYS A 261 19.95 -31.33 12.36
C CYS A 261 20.40 -29.95 12.89
N PRO A 262 20.01 -28.82 12.27
CA PRO A 262 20.42 -27.49 12.67
C PRO A 262 19.88 -27.07 14.05
N CYS A 263 18.94 -27.84 14.64
CA CYS A 263 18.47 -27.62 15.99
C CYS A 263 19.46 -28.03 17.10
N GLY A 264 20.63 -28.57 16.74
CA GLY A 264 21.66 -28.97 17.70
C GLY A 264 21.39 -30.31 18.42
N SER A 265 20.38 -31.07 18.00
CA SER A 265 20.01 -32.36 18.66
C SER A 265 20.99 -33.52 18.40
N GLY A 266 22.01 -33.32 17.57
CA GLY A 266 22.95 -34.39 17.18
C GLY A 266 22.36 -35.48 16.26
N LYS A 267 21.05 -35.44 15.96
CA LYS A 267 20.38 -36.39 15.08
C LYS A 267 20.42 -35.92 13.61
N LYS A 268 20.31 -36.85 12.66
CA LYS A 268 20.13 -36.54 11.25
C LYS A 268 18.82 -35.79 11.04
N TYR A 269 18.78 -34.81 10.12
CA TYR A 269 17.62 -33.95 9.85
C TYR A 269 16.33 -34.74 9.64
N LYS A 270 16.37 -35.85 8.85
CA LYS A 270 15.21 -36.73 8.61
C LYS A 270 14.65 -37.44 9.85
N HIS A 271 15.40 -37.51 10.95
CA HIS A 271 14.99 -38.13 12.19
C HIS A 271 14.72 -37.12 13.33
N CYS A 272 14.69 -35.81 12.95
CA CYS A 272 14.45 -34.71 13.89
C CYS A 272 13.45 -33.69 13.26
N CYS A 273 13.89 -32.53 12.84
CA CYS A 273 13.05 -31.46 12.32
C CYS A 273 12.58 -31.68 10.85
N GLY A 274 13.06 -32.72 10.20
CA GLY A 274 12.66 -33.09 8.84
C GLY A 274 11.71 -34.31 8.77
N LYS A 275 11.02 -34.63 9.91
CA LYS A 275 9.97 -35.65 9.96
C LYS A 275 8.69 -35.13 9.36
#